data_05b38b0146081ad73fe81cba25e9c38e
#
_entry.id   05b38b0146081ad73fe81cba25e9c38e
#
_cell.length_a   1.000
_cell.length_b   1.000
_cell.length_c   1.000
_cell.angle_alpha   90.00
_cell.angle_beta   90.00
_cell.angle_gamma   90.00
#
_symmetry.space_group_name_H-M   'P 1'
#
loop_
_entity.id
_entity.type
_entity.pdbx_description
1 polymer ?
#
loop_
_entity_poly.entity_id
_entity_poly.type
_entity_poly.pdbx_seq_one_letter_code
_entity_poly.pdbx_strand_id
1 'polypeptide(L)'
;MGFHHVALATKDTAATNDFYTRVMGFQLVKVVAAPTPGDKGGWSKHFFYDTGANGMIAFWELHDDDIGHDFPTDLNRSLGLPWWVNHLAFDAPTLEDLQVHLQRWRECGQTVLEVDHEWCRSIYIRDPNGIMVEFCRDTPGITPDGDAARELLTAVPAGPVSDKRRL
;
A
#
# COMPACT_ATOMS: atom_id res chain seq x y z
N MET A 1 12.93 -6.90 -13.62
CA MET A 1 13.33 -6.17 -12.40
C MET A 1 12.06 -5.83 -11.63
N GLY A 2 12.07 -5.99 -10.31
CA GLY A 2 10.98 -5.62 -9.40
C GLY A 2 11.43 -4.54 -8.42
N PHE A 3 10.52 -4.04 -7.60
CA PHE A 3 10.86 -3.13 -6.50
C PHE A 3 11.61 -3.92 -5.41
N HIS A 4 12.72 -3.33 -4.90
CA HIS A 4 13.39 -3.88 -3.72
C HIS A 4 12.57 -3.55 -2.47
N HIS A 5 12.23 -2.28 -2.26
CA HIS A 5 11.30 -1.84 -1.22
C HIS A 5 10.69 -0.48 -1.56
N VAL A 6 9.53 -0.22 -0.94
CA VAL A 6 8.92 1.10 -0.84
C VAL A 6 9.02 1.53 0.62
N ALA A 7 9.48 2.76 0.88
CA ALA A 7 9.64 3.29 2.22
C ALA A 7 8.68 4.46 2.47
N LEU A 8 8.03 4.44 3.63
CA LEU A 8 7.05 5.43 4.08
C LEU A 8 7.39 5.89 5.50
N ALA A 9 6.78 6.95 5.96
CA ALA A 9 6.92 7.39 7.35
C ALA A 9 5.78 6.89 8.22
N THR A 10 6.07 6.65 9.51
CA THR A 10 5.06 6.39 10.53
C THR A 10 5.32 7.22 11.79
N LYS A 11 4.24 7.54 12.51
CA LYS A 11 4.27 8.14 13.85
C LYS A 11 3.93 7.16 14.95
N ASP A 12 3.39 5.99 14.59
CA ASP A 12 3.03 4.93 15.52
C ASP A 12 3.59 3.59 15.03
N THR A 13 4.80 3.29 15.49
CA THR A 13 5.51 2.06 15.15
C THR A 13 4.77 0.82 15.66
N ALA A 14 4.12 0.90 16.83
CA ALA A 14 3.42 -0.24 17.39
C ALA A 14 2.17 -0.59 16.57
N ALA A 15 1.34 0.41 16.25
CA ALA A 15 0.16 0.21 15.41
C ALA A 15 0.55 -0.24 13.99
N THR A 16 1.61 0.34 13.42
CA THR A 16 2.12 -0.05 12.09
C THR A 16 2.62 -1.49 12.11
N ASN A 17 3.40 -1.88 13.13
CA ASN A 17 3.87 -3.25 13.23
C ASN A 17 2.72 -4.25 13.40
N ASP A 18 1.74 -3.98 14.28
CA ASP A 18 0.56 -4.84 14.44
C ASP A 18 -0.20 -5.00 13.13
N PHE A 19 -0.42 -3.89 12.41
CA PHE A 19 -1.11 -3.92 11.14
C PHE A 19 -0.37 -4.76 10.10
N TYR A 20 0.91 -4.50 9.86
CA TYR A 20 1.64 -5.19 8.79
C TYR A 20 1.94 -6.65 9.13
N THR A 21 2.06 -7.02 10.42
CA THR A 21 2.26 -8.42 10.81
C THR A 21 0.96 -9.20 10.97
N ARG A 22 0.00 -8.68 11.73
CA ARG A 22 -1.24 -9.41 12.05
C ARG A 22 -2.31 -9.25 10.96
N VAL A 23 -2.56 -8.01 10.49
CA VAL A 23 -3.62 -7.75 9.50
C VAL A 23 -3.16 -8.12 8.10
N MET A 24 -2.00 -7.62 7.66
CA MET A 24 -1.47 -7.93 6.33
C MET A 24 -0.87 -9.35 6.26
N GLY A 25 -0.35 -9.87 7.37
CA GLY A 25 0.27 -11.19 7.44
C GLY A 25 1.71 -11.21 6.95
N PHE A 26 2.36 -10.06 6.88
CA PHE A 26 3.75 -9.95 6.47
C PHE A 26 4.71 -10.26 7.61
N GLN A 27 5.93 -10.65 7.30
CA GLN A 27 6.97 -10.91 8.29
C GLN A 27 7.88 -9.69 8.44
N LEU A 28 8.07 -9.21 9.68
CA LEU A 28 9.12 -8.25 10.00
C LEU A 28 10.49 -8.93 9.82
N VAL A 29 11.30 -8.47 8.87
CA VAL A 29 12.56 -9.14 8.51
C VAL A 29 13.79 -8.33 8.86
N LYS A 30 13.67 -7.03 9.09
CA LYS A 30 14.83 -6.18 9.39
C LYS A 30 14.41 -4.92 10.14
N VAL A 31 15.23 -4.52 11.11
CA VAL A 31 15.18 -3.21 11.76
C VAL A 31 16.60 -2.64 11.83
N VAL A 32 16.74 -1.39 11.43
CA VAL A 32 17.98 -0.62 11.59
C VAL A 32 17.65 0.59 12.45
N ALA A 33 18.39 0.79 13.54
CA ALA A 33 18.35 2.00 14.33
C ALA A 33 19.69 2.72 14.18
N ALA A 34 19.66 3.99 13.82
CA ALA A 34 20.83 4.79 13.53
C ALA A 34 20.57 6.28 13.79
N PRO A 35 21.61 7.12 13.84
CA PRO A 35 21.44 8.57 13.73
C PRO A 35 20.59 8.91 12.50
N THR A 36 19.69 9.88 12.63
CA THR A 36 18.90 10.35 11.48
C THR A 36 19.86 10.89 10.40
N PRO A 37 19.68 10.49 9.12
CA PRO A 37 20.51 11.00 8.03
C PRO A 37 20.43 12.53 7.94
N GLY A 38 21.60 13.20 7.92
CA GLY A 38 21.71 14.65 7.90
C GLY A 38 22.62 15.16 9.02
N ASP A 39 22.87 16.46 9.06
CA ASP A 39 23.85 17.09 9.96
C ASP A 39 23.25 17.62 11.28
N LYS A 40 21.98 17.38 11.55
CA LYS A 40 21.24 18.09 12.60
C LYS A 40 20.94 17.29 13.88
N GLY A 41 21.45 16.06 13.96
CA GLY A 41 21.23 15.20 15.12
C GLY A 41 19.89 14.44 15.05
N GLY A 42 19.56 13.76 16.16
CA GLY A 42 18.41 12.88 16.22
C GLY A 42 18.74 11.42 15.88
N TRP A 43 17.73 10.56 15.95
CA TRP A 43 17.85 9.15 15.60
C TRP A 43 16.58 8.67 14.88
N SER A 44 16.70 7.58 14.17
CA SER A 44 15.59 6.99 13.45
C SER A 44 15.64 5.47 13.48
N LYS A 45 14.49 4.84 13.28
CA LYS A 45 14.42 3.42 12.94
C LYS A 45 13.89 3.25 11.53
N HIS A 46 14.49 2.32 10.81
CA HIS A 46 14.03 1.88 9.51
C HIS A 46 13.74 0.37 9.58
N PHE A 47 12.50 -0.03 9.43
CA PHE A 47 12.07 -1.40 9.61
C PHE A 47 11.31 -1.90 8.38
N PHE A 48 11.48 -3.19 8.07
CA PHE A 48 11.12 -3.79 6.79
C PHE A 48 10.28 -5.03 6.98
N TYR A 49 9.22 -5.13 6.21
CA TYR A 49 8.37 -6.32 6.14
C TYR A 49 8.50 -6.96 4.76
N ASP A 50 8.69 -8.29 4.73
CA ASP A 50 8.68 -9.08 3.51
C ASP A 50 7.25 -9.16 2.97
N THR A 51 7.06 -8.74 1.73
CA THR A 51 5.76 -8.79 1.02
C THR A 51 5.67 -9.93 0.03
N GLY A 52 6.70 -10.79 -0.04
CA GLY A 52 6.84 -11.84 -1.03
C GLY A 52 7.54 -11.38 -2.32
N ALA A 53 7.84 -12.32 -3.21
CA ALA A 53 8.47 -12.07 -4.51
C ALA A 53 9.73 -11.18 -4.46
N ASN A 54 10.51 -11.25 -3.36
CA ASN A 54 11.67 -10.40 -3.05
C ASN A 54 11.36 -8.90 -2.90
N GLY A 55 10.12 -8.53 -2.70
CA GLY A 55 9.71 -7.16 -2.40
C GLY A 55 9.57 -6.91 -0.90
N MET A 56 9.72 -5.67 -0.47
CA MET A 56 9.49 -5.27 0.92
C MET A 56 8.72 -3.95 0.99
N ILE A 57 7.93 -3.79 2.05
CA ILE A 57 7.47 -2.49 2.50
C ILE A 57 8.28 -2.09 3.74
N ALA A 58 8.67 -0.83 3.82
CA ALA A 58 9.49 -0.32 4.90
C ALA A 58 8.90 0.95 5.50
N PHE A 59 9.21 1.19 6.77
CA PHE A 59 8.77 2.40 7.47
C PHE A 59 9.92 3.07 8.20
N TRP A 60 9.86 4.40 8.25
CA TRP A 60 10.71 5.25 9.05
C TRP A 60 9.94 5.75 10.27
N GLU A 61 10.48 5.48 11.46
CA GLU A 61 10.18 6.17 12.70
C GLU A 61 11.25 7.24 12.91
N LEU A 62 10.85 8.50 12.99
CA LEU A 62 11.77 9.63 13.04
C LEU A 62 11.75 10.30 14.41
N HIS A 63 12.94 10.55 14.97
CA HIS A 63 13.17 11.31 16.20
C HIS A 63 14.21 12.37 15.90
N ASP A 64 13.74 13.46 15.30
CA ASP A 64 14.57 14.57 14.87
C ASP A 64 13.84 15.88 15.20
N ASP A 65 14.53 16.79 15.93
CA ASP A 65 13.92 18.02 16.43
C ASP A 65 13.50 18.99 15.31
N ASP A 66 14.18 18.94 14.16
CA ASP A 66 13.88 19.80 13.02
C ASP A 66 12.68 19.30 12.22
N ILE A 67 12.53 17.98 12.09
CA ILE A 67 11.37 17.36 11.42
C ILE A 67 10.15 17.43 12.36
N GLY A 68 10.39 17.30 13.66
CA GLY A 68 9.34 17.27 14.68
C GLY A 68 8.46 16.02 14.59
N HIS A 69 7.33 16.06 15.29
CA HIS A 69 6.38 14.94 15.37
C HIS A 69 5.08 15.17 14.60
N ASP A 70 4.89 16.36 14.02
CA ASP A 70 3.62 16.77 13.39
C ASP A 70 3.57 16.61 11.87
N PHE A 71 4.51 15.86 11.29
CA PHE A 71 4.45 15.57 9.86
C PHE A 71 3.27 14.65 9.50
N PRO A 72 2.60 14.89 8.37
CA PRO A 72 1.50 14.04 7.93
C PRO A 72 2.02 12.70 7.38
N THR A 73 1.32 11.60 7.69
CA THR A 73 1.59 10.27 7.13
C THR A 73 0.59 9.86 6.05
N ASP A 74 -0.62 10.43 6.06
CA ASP A 74 -1.64 10.24 5.03
C ASP A 74 -1.28 11.07 3.79
N LEU A 75 -0.64 10.44 2.81
CA LEU A 75 -0.18 11.08 1.58
C LEU A 75 -1.32 11.74 0.79
N ASN A 76 -2.44 11.07 0.66
CA ASN A 76 -3.57 11.58 -0.11
C ASN A 76 -4.15 12.83 0.54
N ARG A 77 -4.40 12.77 1.85
CA ARG A 77 -4.94 13.90 2.60
C ARG A 77 -3.98 15.08 2.59
N SER A 78 -2.67 14.84 2.71
CA SER A 78 -1.64 15.89 2.69
C SER A 78 -1.59 16.65 1.37
N LEU A 79 -1.90 15.95 0.27
CA LEU A 79 -1.94 16.52 -1.08
C LEU A 79 -3.32 17.03 -1.50
N GLY A 80 -4.34 16.94 -0.63
CA GLY A 80 -5.72 17.30 -0.96
C GLY A 80 -6.37 16.34 -1.99
N LEU A 81 -5.87 15.12 -2.10
CA LEU A 81 -6.36 14.11 -3.03
C LEU A 81 -7.39 13.18 -2.39
N PRO A 82 -8.28 12.57 -3.19
CA PRO A 82 -9.12 11.49 -2.73
C PRO A 82 -8.28 10.34 -2.15
N TRP A 83 -8.80 9.69 -1.10
CA TRP A 83 -8.09 8.66 -0.32
C TRP A 83 -7.60 7.44 -1.12
N TRP A 84 -8.16 7.20 -2.29
CA TRP A 84 -7.86 6.05 -3.15
C TRP A 84 -6.79 6.31 -4.21
N VAL A 85 -6.32 7.57 -4.39
CA VAL A 85 -5.41 7.92 -5.51
C VAL A 85 -4.03 7.31 -5.32
N ASN A 86 -3.36 7.61 -4.20
CA ASN A 86 -2.07 6.98 -3.87
C ASN A 86 -2.34 5.76 -3.00
N HIS A 87 -2.00 4.58 -3.49
CA HIS A 87 -2.18 3.33 -2.77
C HIS A 87 -1.04 2.35 -3.10
N LEU A 88 -0.95 1.30 -2.31
CA LEU A 88 0.01 0.21 -2.49
C LEU A 88 -0.74 -1.07 -2.75
N ALA A 89 -0.54 -1.64 -3.94
CA ALA A 89 -1.13 -2.92 -4.32
C ALA A 89 -0.10 -4.05 -4.19
N PHE A 90 -0.50 -5.12 -3.52
CA PHE A 90 0.26 -6.36 -3.36
C PHE A 90 -0.40 -7.45 -4.18
N ASP A 91 0.42 -8.30 -4.76
CA ASP A 91 -0.06 -9.42 -5.58
C ASP A 91 -0.75 -10.49 -4.73
N ALA A 92 -1.89 -10.96 -5.22
CA ALA A 92 -2.56 -12.16 -4.75
C ALA A 92 -2.63 -13.15 -5.94
N PRO A 93 -1.66 -14.08 -6.09
CA PRO A 93 -1.48 -14.87 -7.30
C PRO A 93 -2.70 -15.69 -7.72
N THR A 94 -3.52 -16.10 -6.76
CA THR A 94 -4.73 -16.90 -7.00
C THR A 94 -5.98 -16.28 -6.36
N LEU A 95 -7.16 -16.72 -6.79
CA LEU A 95 -8.41 -16.31 -6.15
C LEU A 95 -8.47 -16.81 -4.69
N GLU A 96 -7.88 -17.95 -4.41
CA GLU A 96 -7.80 -18.51 -3.05
C GLU A 96 -6.94 -17.63 -2.15
N ASP A 97 -5.77 -17.15 -2.64
CA ASP A 97 -4.93 -16.20 -1.89
C ASP A 97 -5.70 -14.92 -1.58
N LEU A 98 -6.42 -14.36 -2.56
CA LEU A 98 -7.24 -13.16 -2.35
C LEU A 98 -8.32 -13.40 -1.29
N GLN A 99 -8.98 -14.58 -1.28
CA GLN A 99 -9.98 -14.95 -0.28
C GLN A 99 -9.36 -15.13 1.12
N VAL A 100 -8.17 -15.70 1.22
CA VAL A 100 -7.43 -15.83 2.49
C VAL A 100 -7.13 -14.44 3.09
N HIS A 101 -6.69 -13.49 2.26
CA HIS A 101 -6.45 -12.12 2.71
C HIS A 101 -7.74 -11.42 3.13
N LEU A 102 -8.82 -11.55 2.35
CA LEU A 102 -10.13 -11.00 2.65
C LEU A 102 -10.66 -11.51 4.00
N GLN A 103 -10.59 -12.82 4.22
CA GLN A 103 -11.03 -13.43 5.48
C GLN A 103 -10.20 -12.92 6.65
N ARG A 104 -8.86 -12.91 6.54
CA ARG A 104 -7.97 -12.38 7.59
C ARG A 104 -8.31 -10.93 7.95
N TRP A 105 -8.54 -10.07 6.96
CA TRP A 105 -8.88 -8.69 7.20
C TRP A 105 -10.22 -8.54 7.94
N ARG A 106 -11.24 -9.34 7.56
CA ARG A 106 -12.54 -9.36 8.24
C ARG A 106 -12.42 -9.87 9.67
N GLU A 107 -11.66 -10.94 9.90
CA GLU A 107 -11.38 -11.48 11.24
C GLU A 107 -10.63 -10.48 12.13
N CYS A 108 -9.78 -9.65 11.53
CA CYS A 108 -9.12 -8.53 12.20
C CYS A 108 -10.02 -7.29 12.39
N GLY A 109 -11.30 -7.37 12.03
CA GLY A 109 -12.27 -6.28 12.22
C GLY A 109 -12.16 -5.16 11.19
N GLN A 110 -11.50 -5.39 10.05
CA GLN A 110 -11.36 -4.37 9.01
C GLN A 110 -12.64 -4.25 8.17
N THR A 111 -13.00 -3.02 7.82
CA THR A 111 -14.03 -2.75 6.81
C THR A 111 -13.39 -2.79 5.43
N VAL A 112 -13.68 -3.83 4.66
CA VAL A 112 -13.05 -4.11 3.37
C VAL A 112 -13.89 -3.57 2.23
N LEU A 113 -13.29 -2.84 1.31
CA LEU A 113 -13.87 -2.50 0.02
C LEU A 113 -13.42 -3.56 -1.00
N GLU A 114 -14.37 -4.17 -1.69
CA GLU A 114 -14.13 -5.15 -2.75
C GLU A 114 -14.53 -4.55 -4.09
N VAL A 115 -13.66 -4.63 -5.10
CA VAL A 115 -13.89 -4.08 -6.43
C VAL A 115 -13.49 -5.09 -7.50
N ASP A 116 -14.37 -5.29 -8.49
CA ASP A 116 -14.05 -5.99 -9.73
C ASP A 116 -13.82 -4.94 -10.83
N HIS A 117 -12.57 -4.86 -11.28
CA HIS A 117 -12.14 -3.94 -12.35
C HIS A 117 -12.22 -4.59 -13.75
N GLU A 118 -12.82 -5.79 -13.87
CA GLU A 118 -12.82 -6.64 -15.07
C GLU A 118 -11.47 -7.30 -15.36
N TRP A 119 -10.40 -6.51 -15.44
CA TRP A 119 -9.04 -6.99 -15.68
C TRP A 119 -8.34 -7.52 -14.41
N CYS A 120 -8.80 -7.08 -13.22
CA CYS A 120 -8.36 -7.61 -11.93
C CYS A 120 -9.48 -7.54 -10.89
N ARG A 121 -9.33 -8.31 -9.82
CA ARG A 121 -10.15 -8.22 -8.60
C ARG A 121 -9.30 -7.75 -7.46
N SER A 122 -9.82 -6.79 -6.70
CA SER A 122 -9.08 -6.14 -5.64
C SER A 122 -9.89 -6.03 -4.36
N ILE A 123 -9.18 -6.10 -3.24
CA ILE A 123 -9.68 -5.79 -1.91
C ILE A 123 -8.83 -4.67 -1.31
N TYR A 124 -9.46 -3.77 -0.55
CA TYR A 124 -8.84 -2.54 -0.06
C TYR A 124 -9.15 -2.30 1.40
N ILE A 125 -8.15 -1.87 2.17
CA ILE A 125 -8.30 -1.30 3.52
C ILE A 125 -7.35 -0.11 3.69
N ARG A 126 -7.44 0.58 4.82
CA ARG A 126 -6.48 1.65 5.17
C ARG A 126 -5.60 1.20 6.32
N ASP A 127 -4.33 1.52 6.23
CA ASP A 127 -3.36 1.31 7.29
C ASP A 127 -3.45 2.39 8.38
N PRO A 128 -2.75 2.25 9.54
CA PRO A 128 -2.74 3.24 10.61
C PRO A 128 -2.18 4.62 10.21
N ASN A 129 -1.40 4.68 9.12
CA ASN A 129 -0.81 5.90 8.59
C ASN A 129 -1.73 6.62 7.59
N GLY A 130 -2.92 6.08 7.33
CA GLY A 130 -3.89 6.59 6.37
C GLY A 130 -3.64 6.17 4.93
N ILE A 131 -2.69 5.28 4.68
CA ILE A 131 -2.37 4.77 3.36
C ILE A 131 -3.34 3.67 2.97
N MET A 132 -3.87 3.74 1.75
CA MET A 132 -4.67 2.67 1.20
C MET A 132 -3.76 1.52 0.78
N VAL A 133 -4.09 0.32 1.24
CA VAL A 133 -3.42 -0.92 0.84
C VAL A 133 -4.42 -1.84 0.16
N GLU A 134 -3.93 -2.56 -0.82
CA GLU A 134 -4.69 -3.42 -1.72
C GLU A 134 -4.05 -4.80 -1.80
N PHE A 135 -4.86 -5.85 -1.87
CA PHE A 135 -4.46 -7.08 -2.54
C PHE A 135 -5.21 -7.18 -3.87
N CYS A 136 -4.46 -7.43 -4.93
CA CYS A 136 -4.95 -7.46 -6.29
C CYS A 136 -4.63 -8.82 -6.94
N ARG A 137 -5.61 -9.36 -7.67
CA ARG A 137 -5.44 -10.56 -8.50
C ARG A 137 -5.88 -10.28 -9.92
N ASP A 138 -4.98 -10.52 -10.87
CA ASP A 138 -5.30 -10.41 -12.29
C ASP A 138 -6.39 -11.40 -12.73
N THR A 139 -7.29 -10.96 -13.62
CA THR A 139 -8.29 -11.83 -14.22
C THR A 139 -7.65 -12.76 -15.22
N PRO A 140 -7.81 -14.12 -15.09
CA PRO A 140 -7.22 -15.07 -16.00
C PRO A 140 -7.61 -14.82 -17.46
N GLY A 141 -6.64 -14.93 -18.36
CA GLY A 141 -6.85 -14.75 -19.80
C GLY A 141 -6.85 -13.30 -20.28
N ILE A 142 -6.73 -12.34 -19.38
CA ILE A 142 -6.51 -10.92 -19.73
C ILE A 142 -5.00 -10.67 -19.66
N THR A 143 -4.41 -10.30 -20.78
CA THR A 143 -2.99 -9.94 -20.87
C THR A 143 -2.83 -8.45 -21.12
N PRO A 144 -1.80 -7.82 -20.54
CA PRO A 144 -1.50 -6.42 -20.84
C PRO A 144 -1.30 -6.18 -22.33
N ASP A 145 -1.99 -5.17 -22.88
CA ASP A 145 -1.82 -4.72 -24.26
C ASP A 145 -1.17 -3.33 -24.24
N GLY A 146 0.14 -3.30 -24.53
CA GLY A 146 0.92 -2.07 -24.48
C GLY A 146 0.59 -1.09 -25.62
N ASP A 147 0.02 -1.53 -26.72
CA ASP A 147 -0.38 -0.66 -27.85
C ASP A 147 -1.71 0.02 -27.51
N ALA A 148 -2.71 -0.73 -27.10
CA ALA A 148 -3.96 -0.18 -26.59
C ALA A 148 -3.74 0.77 -25.39
N ALA A 149 -2.83 0.43 -24.48
CA ALA A 149 -2.49 1.29 -23.34
C ALA A 149 -1.90 2.63 -23.79
N ARG A 150 -1.03 2.66 -24.81
CA ARG A 150 -0.46 3.90 -25.36
C ARG A 150 -1.51 4.80 -26.01
N GLU A 151 -2.46 4.22 -26.73
CA GLU A 151 -3.56 4.97 -27.33
C GLU A 151 -4.44 5.61 -26.24
N LEU A 152 -4.80 4.85 -25.21
CA LEU A 152 -5.63 5.34 -24.10
C LEU A 152 -4.91 6.37 -23.21
N LEU A 153 -3.60 6.30 -23.09
CA LEU A 153 -2.83 7.21 -22.22
C LEU A 153 -3.02 8.71 -22.62
N THR A 154 -3.18 8.97 -23.89
CA THR A 154 -3.36 10.33 -24.43
C THR A 154 -4.78 10.64 -24.85
N ALA A 155 -5.69 9.67 -24.82
CA ALA A 155 -7.08 9.87 -25.15
C ALA A 155 -7.81 10.69 -24.08
N VAL A 156 -8.66 11.61 -24.52
CA VAL A 156 -9.58 12.33 -23.63
C VAL A 156 -10.96 11.68 -23.78
N PRO A 157 -11.51 11.07 -22.72
CA PRO A 157 -12.85 10.46 -22.77
C PRO A 157 -13.91 11.50 -23.18
N ALA A 158 -14.82 11.13 -24.05
CA ALA A 158 -15.87 12.03 -24.57
C ALA A 158 -16.96 12.38 -23.53
N GLY A 159 -16.88 11.86 -22.31
CA GLY A 159 -17.82 12.09 -21.22
C GLY A 159 -17.47 11.29 -19.95
N PRO A 160 -18.25 11.39 -18.89
CA PRO A 160 -17.98 10.66 -17.65
C PRO A 160 -18.01 9.17 -17.90
N VAL A 161 -16.88 8.52 -17.66
CA VAL A 161 -16.76 7.06 -17.64
C VAL A 161 -17.26 6.60 -16.27
N SER A 162 -18.39 5.91 -16.20
CA SER A 162 -18.90 5.38 -14.93
C SER A 162 -18.37 3.97 -14.71
N ASP A 163 -17.50 3.80 -13.74
CA ASP A 163 -17.23 2.49 -13.17
C ASP A 163 -18.40 2.10 -12.24
N LYS A 164 -19.26 1.23 -12.71
CA LYS A 164 -20.50 0.84 -11.98
C LYS A 164 -20.38 -0.49 -11.23
N ARG A 165 -19.20 -1.11 -11.16
CA ARG A 165 -19.07 -2.46 -10.63
C ARG A 165 -18.40 -2.48 -9.26
N ARG A 166 -19.17 -2.01 -8.27
CA ARG A 166 -18.88 -2.33 -6.85
C ARG A 166 -19.60 -3.62 -6.51
N LEU A 167 -18.88 -4.59 -6.03
CA LEU A 167 -19.40 -5.84 -5.50
C LEU A 167 -19.90 -5.64 -4.07
#